data_f7ed6f69f680a1c197fdce573b19f1b3
#
_entry.id   f7ed6f69f680a1c197fdce573b19f1b3
#
_cell.length_a   1.000
_cell.length_b   1.000
_cell.length_c   1.000
_cell.angle_alpha   90.00
_cell.angle_beta   90.00
_cell.angle_gamma   90.00
#
_symmetry.space_group_name_H-M   'P 1'
#
loop_
_entity.id
_entity.type
_entity.pdbx_description
1 polymer ?
#
loop_
_entity_poly.entity_id
_entity_poly.type
_entity_poly.pdbx_seq_one_letter_code
_entity_poly.pdbx_strand_id
1 'polypeptide(L)'
;QVLPVENEAVSSTNEPQTTGSGVSGQSEKALYDTSLELIRNRQYDLAITQLQAVITQYPDGNYAANAYYWLGEVHAAKPQPDYESARQSLVQVITFFPDNRKVPDAAFKLGKIYHLMGDCGRAGQLLNQIIEQHPGRSVAKLADTYLRNKMANCEAE
;
A
#
# COMPACT_ATOMS: atom_id res chain seq x y z
N GLN A 1 -13.83 -11.96 -79.68
CA GLN A 1 -15.21 -12.07 -79.13
C GLN A 1 -15.23 -13.19 -78.12
N VAL A 2 -14.75 -12.94 -76.90
CA VAL A 2 -15.14 -13.77 -75.74
C VAL A 2 -15.01 -12.86 -74.52
N LEU A 3 -16.10 -12.74 -73.82
CA LEU A 3 -16.22 -11.95 -72.60
C LEU A 3 -15.51 -12.65 -71.42
N PRO A 4 -15.01 -11.90 -70.47
CA PRO A 4 -14.27 -12.46 -69.31
C PRO A 4 -15.25 -12.96 -68.23
N VAL A 5 -14.87 -14.04 -67.62
CA VAL A 5 -15.52 -14.61 -66.44
C VAL A 5 -15.10 -13.84 -65.21
N GLU A 6 -16.04 -13.24 -64.54
CA GLU A 6 -15.82 -12.62 -63.24
C GLU A 6 -15.46 -13.71 -62.23
N ASN A 7 -14.32 -13.51 -61.56
CA ASN A 7 -13.90 -14.32 -60.45
C ASN A 7 -14.08 -13.48 -59.18
N GLU A 8 -15.07 -13.84 -58.40
CA GLU A 8 -15.34 -13.18 -57.11
C GLU A 8 -14.15 -13.38 -56.17
N ALA A 9 -13.51 -12.29 -55.87
CA ALA A 9 -12.49 -12.25 -54.82
C ALA A 9 -13.15 -12.35 -53.46
N VAL A 10 -12.90 -13.45 -52.80
CA VAL A 10 -13.23 -13.63 -51.37
C VAL A 10 -12.40 -12.62 -50.59
N SER A 11 -13.08 -11.61 -50.05
CA SER A 11 -12.50 -10.62 -49.19
C SER A 11 -12.15 -11.29 -47.83
N SER A 12 -10.94 -11.75 -47.71
CA SER A 12 -10.36 -12.11 -46.43
C SER A 12 -9.91 -10.84 -45.79
N THR A 13 -10.71 -10.29 -44.88
CA THR A 13 -10.31 -9.21 -44.00
C THR A 13 -9.30 -9.75 -43.01
N ASN A 14 -8.03 -9.71 -43.38
CA ASN A 14 -6.94 -9.74 -42.42
C ASN A 14 -6.92 -8.40 -41.69
N GLU A 15 -7.52 -8.38 -40.51
CA GLU A 15 -7.19 -7.37 -39.53
C GLU A 15 -5.68 -7.45 -39.24
N PRO A 16 -4.95 -6.34 -39.27
CA PRO A 16 -3.58 -6.36 -38.83
C PRO A 16 -3.59 -6.62 -37.32
N GLN A 17 -3.18 -7.81 -36.94
CA GLN A 17 -2.71 -8.02 -35.58
C GLN A 17 -1.51 -7.09 -35.39
N THR A 18 -1.76 -5.94 -34.81
CA THR A 18 -0.73 -5.13 -34.22
C THR A 18 -0.12 -5.95 -33.09
N THR A 19 0.95 -6.65 -33.38
CA THR A 19 1.92 -7.10 -32.40
C THR A 19 2.62 -5.87 -31.85
N GLY A 20 1.86 -5.06 -31.13
CA GLY A 20 2.39 -4.11 -30.19
C GLY A 20 3.02 -4.92 -29.09
N SER A 21 4.34 -5.07 -29.08
CA SER A 21 5.12 -5.34 -27.89
C SER A 21 5.00 -4.11 -26.97
N GLY A 22 3.76 -3.78 -26.59
CA GLY A 22 3.48 -2.97 -25.43
C GLY A 22 3.88 -3.83 -24.24
N VAL A 23 4.80 -3.37 -23.43
CA VAL A 23 4.95 -3.80 -22.06
C VAL A 23 3.53 -3.72 -21.47
N SER A 24 2.82 -4.82 -21.46
CA SER A 24 1.53 -4.94 -20.79
C SER A 24 1.77 -4.55 -19.37
N GLY A 25 1.35 -3.35 -18.96
CA GLY A 25 1.42 -2.94 -17.57
C GLY A 25 0.79 -4.07 -16.74
N GLN A 26 1.51 -4.55 -15.75
CA GLN A 26 0.96 -5.56 -14.84
C GLN A 26 -0.31 -4.99 -14.22
N SER A 27 -1.33 -5.83 -14.01
CA SER A 27 -2.54 -5.39 -13.32
C SER A 27 -2.19 -4.92 -11.90
N GLU A 28 -2.99 -4.03 -11.35
CA GLU A 28 -2.83 -3.55 -9.97
C GLU A 28 -2.68 -4.71 -8.98
N LYS A 29 -3.55 -5.72 -9.11
CA LYS A 29 -3.50 -6.91 -8.27
C LYS A 29 -2.18 -7.68 -8.42
N ALA A 30 -1.68 -7.86 -9.64
CA ALA A 30 -0.43 -8.57 -9.88
C ALA A 30 0.76 -7.83 -9.28
N LEU A 31 0.83 -6.51 -9.42
CA LEU A 31 1.86 -5.68 -8.78
C LEU A 31 1.80 -5.80 -7.25
N TYR A 32 0.59 -5.73 -6.70
CA TYR A 32 0.38 -5.83 -5.26
C TYR A 32 0.74 -7.22 -4.72
N ASP A 33 0.29 -8.29 -5.36
CA ASP A 33 0.60 -9.68 -4.96
C ASP A 33 2.12 -9.94 -5.00
N THR A 34 2.82 -9.47 -6.03
CA THR A 34 4.28 -9.54 -6.13
C THR A 34 4.95 -8.78 -4.97
N SER A 35 4.41 -7.63 -4.60
CA SER A 35 4.92 -6.87 -3.44
C SER A 35 4.83 -7.68 -2.14
N LEU A 36 3.72 -8.36 -1.91
CA LEU A 36 3.53 -9.19 -0.72
C LEU A 36 4.47 -10.40 -0.68
N GLU A 37 4.78 -11.00 -1.83
CA GLU A 37 5.77 -12.07 -1.92
C GLU A 37 7.18 -11.57 -1.57
N LEU A 38 7.57 -10.41 -2.09
CA LEU A 38 8.84 -9.78 -1.78
C LEU A 38 8.97 -9.47 -0.27
N ILE A 39 7.88 -9.00 0.36
CA ILE A 39 7.85 -8.77 1.81
C ILE A 39 8.05 -10.08 2.58
N ARG A 40 7.33 -11.14 2.22
CA ARG A 40 7.48 -12.46 2.86
C ARG A 40 8.90 -13.00 2.75
N ASN A 41 9.55 -12.75 1.63
CA ASN A 41 10.94 -13.15 1.37
C ASN A 41 11.97 -12.16 1.95
N ARG A 42 11.53 -11.14 2.71
CA ARG A 42 12.37 -10.09 3.30
C ARG A 42 13.20 -9.30 2.28
N GLN A 43 12.75 -9.27 1.03
CA GLN A 43 13.35 -8.48 -0.04
C GLN A 43 12.78 -7.05 -0.01
N TYR A 44 13.09 -6.34 1.06
CA TYR A 44 12.40 -5.08 1.40
C TYR A 44 12.62 -3.97 0.39
N ASP A 45 13.81 -3.79 -0.15
CA ASP A 45 14.07 -2.73 -1.13
C ASP A 45 13.32 -2.98 -2.44
N LEU A 46 13.25 -4.23 -2.88
CA LEU A 46 12.44 -4.62 -4.05
C LEU A 46 10.94 -4.47 -3.77
N ALA A 47 10.50 -4.83 -2.56
CA ALA A 47 9.11 -4.65 -2.14
C ALA A 47 8.70 -3.17 -2.15
N ILE A 48 9.55 -2.27 -1.66
CA ILE A 48 9.33 -0.82 -1.71
C ILE A 48 9.15 -0.35 -3.15
N THR A 49 10.05 -0.73 -4.05
CA THR A 49 9.96 -0.37 -5.46
C THR A 49 8.65 -0.85 -6.09
N GLN A 50 8.26 -2.09 -5.78
CA GLN A 50 7.04 -2.69 -6.33
C GLN A 50 5.77 -2.04 -5.75
N LEU A 51 5.73 -1.75 -4.45
CA LEU A 51 4.62 -1.03 -3.81
C LEU A 51 4.48 0.39 -4.37
N GLN A 52 5.59 1.08 -4.62
CA GLN A 52 5.59 2.40 -5.26
C GLN A 52 5.03 2.32 -6.69
N ALA A 53 5.31 1.24 -7.44
CA ALA A 53 4.74 1.01 -8.75
C ALA A 53 3.21 0.83 -8.69
N VAL A 54 2.67 0.13 -7.68
CA VAL A 54 1.21 0.06 -7.44
C VAL A 54 0.61 1.45 -7.33
N ILE A 55 1.18 2.29 -6.49
CA ILE A 55 0.67 3.64 -6.22
C ILE A 55 0.79 4.55 -7.45
N THR A 56 1.92 4.48 -8.16
CA THR A 56 2.19 5.33 -9.32
C THR A 56 1.30 4.98 -10.50
N GLN A 57 1.06 3.69 -10.74
CA GLN A 57 0.24 3.23 -11.85
C GLN A 57 -1.25 3.25 -11.53
N TYR A 58 -1.61 3.05 -10.28
CA TYR A 58 -3.00 2.94 -9.80
C TYR A 58 -3.24 3.81 -8.56
N PRO A 59 -3.09 5.15 -8.63
CA PRO A 59 -3.16 6.02 -7.46
C PRO A 59 -4.51 5.99 -6.74
N ASP A 60 -5.59 5.75 -7.47
CA ASP A 60 -6.96 5.64 -6.95
C ASP A 60 -7.46 4.18 -6.97
N GLY A 61 -6.56 3.23 -7.11
CA GLY A 61 -6.88 1.82 -7.21
C GLY A 61 -7.31 1.19 -5.90
N ASN A 62 -7.84 -0.03 -6.00
CA ASN A 62 -8.33 -0.78 -4.85
C ASN A 62 -7.23 -1.16 -3.85
N TYR A 63 -5.97 -1.20 -4.28
CA TYR A 63 -4.82 -1.57 -3.46
C TYR A 63 -3.94 -0.39 -3.05
N ALA A 64 -4.25 0.83 -3.47
CA ALA A 64 -3.41 2.00 -3.18
C ALA A 64 -3.25 2.24 -1.67
N ALA A 65 -4.35 2.24 -0.91
CA ALA A 65 -4.29 2.38 0.55
C ALA A 65 -3.49 1.24 1.21
N ASN A 66 -3.69 0.00 0.76
CA ASN A 66 -2.94 -1.15 1.24
C ASN A 66 -1.44 -1.03 0.91
N ALA A 67 -1.11 -0.53 -0.28
CA ALA A 67 0.27 -0.32 -0.69
C ALA A 67 0.97 0.72 0.20
N TYR A 68 0.34 1.82 0.51
CA TYR A 68 0.86 2.80 1.48
C TYR A 68 1.02 2.21 2.89
N TYR A 69 0.06 1.42 3.35
CA TYR A 69 0.16 0.73 4.62
C TYR A 69 1.39 -0.19 4.67
N TRP A 70 1.59 -1.01 3.65
CA TRP A 70 2.74 -1.90 3.57
C TRP A 70 4.07 -1.16 3.39
N LEU A 71 4.11 -0.04 2.68
CA LEU A 71 5.30 0.83 2.65
C LEU A 71 5.69 1.26 4.06
N GLY A 72 4.71 1.67 4.88
CA GLY A 72 4.95 2.01 6.27
C GLY A 72 5.57 0.85 7.07
N GLU A 73 5.00 -0.35 6.93
CA GLU A 73 5.49 -1.55 7.60
C GLU A 73 6.90 -1.95 7.13
N VAL A 74 7.15 -1.92 5.83
CA VAL A 74 8.44 -2.33 5.26
C VAL A 74 9.55 -1.35 5.62
N HIS A 75 9.31 -0.05 5.54
CA HIS A 75 10.28 0.96 5.97
C HIS A 75 10.68 0.81 7.43
N ALA A 76 9.74 0.46 8.30
CA ALA A 76 10.00 0.22 9.73
C ALA A 76 10.70 -1.13 10.00
N ALA A 77 10.51 -2.12 9.12
CA ALA A 77 11.02 -3.49 9.30
C ALA A 77 12.42 -3.72 8.71
N LYS A 78 12.94 -2.79 7.93
CA LYS A 78 14.29 -2.90 7.34
C LYS A 78 15.34 -3.07 8.44
N PRO A 79 16.50 -3.72 8.14
CA PRO A 79 17.62 -3.82 9.06
C PRO A 79 18.11 -2.46 9.59
N GLN A 80 18.01 -1.43 8.73
CA GLN A 80 18.17 -0.02 9.11
C GLN A 80 16.81 0.65 8.91
N PRO A 81 15.99 0.75 9.96
CA PRO A 81 14.64 1.30 9.85
C PRO A 81 14.64 2.75 9.39
N ASP A 82 13.76 3.07 8.46
CA ASP A 82 13.47 4.44 8.03
C ASP A 82 12.10 4.84 8.58
N TYR A 83 12.10 5.31 9.83
CA TYR A 83 10.86 5.69 10.52
C TYR A 83 10.19 6.93 9.88
N GLU A 84 10.94 7.82 9.27
CA GLU A 84 10.36 8.99 8.61
C GLU A 84 9.57 8.58 7.35
N SER A 85 10.15 7.73 6.49
CA SER A 85 9.41 7.19 5.34
C SER A 85 8.21 6.33 5.77
N ALA A 86 8.37 5.55 6.86
CA ALA A 86 7.27 4.80 7.45
C ALA A 86 6.13 5.71 7.92
N ARG A 87 6.45 6.77 8.64
CA ARG A 87 5.49 7.80 9.09
C ARG A 87 4.75 8.42 7.91
N GLN A 88 5.49 8.89 6.91
CA GLN A 88 4.91 9.51 5.72
C GLN A 88 3.93 8.58 5.01
N SER A 89 4.31 7.32 4.81
CA SER A 89 3.46 6.32 4.15
C SER A 89 2.16 6.06 4.93
N LEU A 90 2.24 5.91 6.25
CA LEU A 90 1.06 5.69 7.09
C LEU A 90 0.13 6.91 7.15
N VAL A 91 0.69 8.11 7.17
CA VAL A 91 -0.10 9.36 7.07
C VAL A 91 -0.86 9.42 5.75
N GLN A 92 -0.31 8.95 4.64
CA GLN A 92 -1.01 8.91 3.36
C GLN A 92 -2.29 8.06 3.44
N VAL A 93 -2.26 6.91 4.12
CA VAL A 93 -3.46 6.08 4.32
C VAL A 93 -4.57 6.87 4.99
N ILE A 94 -4.24 7.55 6.09
CA ILE A 94 -5.22 8.28 6.91
C ILE A 94 -5.76 9.50 6.19
N THR A 95 -4.91 10.21 5.45
CA THR A 95 -5.24 11.48 4.81
C THR A 95 -5.99 11.32 3.50
N PHE A 96 -5.56 10.40 2.65
CA PHE A 96 -6.13 10.24 1.30
C PHE A 96 -7.17 9.13 1.21
N PHE A 97 -7.22 8.22 2.17
CA PHE A 97 -8.15 7.10 2.18
C PHE A 97 -8.91 7.00 3.52
N PRO A 98 -9.55 8.10 3.99
CA PRO A 98 -10.09 8.17 5.36
C PRO A 98 -11.17 7.13 5.64
N ASP A 99 -11.88 6.66 4.62
CA ASP A 99 -12.95 5.65 4.74
C ASP A 99 -12.44 4.22 4.53
N ASN A 100 -11.13 4.04 4.27
CA ASN A 100 -10.57 2.72 4.06
C ASN A 100 -10.48 1.95 5.39
N ARG A 101 -10.82 0.65 5.34
CA ARG A 101 -10.77 -0.23 6.52
C ARG A 101 -9.36 -0.39 7.12
N LYS A 102 -8.31 -0.02 6.40
CA LYS A 102 -6.92 -0.01 6.88
C LYS A 102 -6.59 1.20 7.76
N VAL A 103 -7.43 2.22 7.79
CA VAL A 103 -7.17 3.45 8.56
C VAL A 103 -6.92 3.19 10.04
N PRO A 104 -7.72 2.41 10.78
CA PRO A 104 -7.43 2.13 12.19
C PRO A 104 -6.08 1.40 12.40
N ASP A 105 -5.78 0.44 11.54
CA ASP A 105 -4.49 -0.28 11.62
C ASP A 105 -3.32 0.64 11.29
N ALA A 106 -3.45 1.49 10.28
CA ALA A 106 -2.46 2.48 9.91
C ALA A 106 -2.23 3.50 11.04
N ALA A 107 -3.28 3.95 11.70
CA ALA A 107 -3.19 4.85 12.85
C ALA A 107 -2.47 4.18 14.03
N PHE A 108 -2.76 2.93 14.32
CA PHE A 108 -2.05 2.17 15.35
C PHE A 108 -0.55 2.05 15.04
N LYS A 109 -0.21 1.68 13.81
CA LYS A 109 1.19 1.59 13.37
C LYS A 109 1.89 2.96 13.44
N LEU A 110 1.19 4.01 13.03
CA LEU A 110 1.72 5.39 13.12
C LEU A 110 1.98 5.80 14.58
N GLY A 111 1.11 5.46 15.51
CA GLY A 111 1.33 5.68 16.93
C GLY A 111 2.62 5.00 17.42
N LYS A 112 2.86 3.75 17.00
CA LYS A 112 4.12 3.04 17.29
C LYS A 112 5.34 3.73 16.66
N ILE A 113 5.21 4.21 15.42
CA ILE A 113 6.30 4.93 14.73
C ILE A 113 6.65 6.22 15.47
N TYR A 114 5.67 7.02 15.90
CA TYR A 114 5.93 8.19 16.71
C TYR A 114 6.69 7.86 18.01
N HIS A 115 6.29 6.79 18.69
CA HIS A 115 7.02 6.33 19.89
C HIS A 115 8.47 5.94 19.56
N LEU A 116 8.70 5.20 18.48
CA LEU A 116 10.04 4.79 18.04
C LEU A 116 10.91 5.99 17.61
N MET A 117 10.29 7.07 17.17
CA MET A 117 10.96 8.35 16.86
C MET A 117 11.20 9.22 18.11
N GLY A 118 10.75 8.78 19.29
CA GLY A 118 10.87 9.52 20.54
C GLY A 118 9.76 10.54 20.79
N ASP A 119 8.74 10.60 19.92
CA ASP A 119 7.60 11.51 20.06
C ASP A 119 6.49 10.86 20.88
N CYS A 120 6.68 10.87 22.19
CA CYS A 120 5.73 10.32 23.15
C CYS A 120 4.38 11.05 23.13
N GLY A 121 4.37 12.35 22.89
CA GLY A 121 3.16 13.16 22.88
C GLY A 121 2.22 12.76 21.75
N ARG A 122 2.70 12.78 20.50
CA ARG A 122 1.90 12.36 19.34
C ARG A 122 1.54 10.88 19.38
N ALA A 123 2.45 10.04 19.85
CA ALA A 123 2.19 8.60 20.01
C ALA A 123 1.02 8.36 20.97
N GLY A 124 1.07 8.93 22.17
CA GLY A 124 0.02 8.79 23.19
C GLY A 124 -1.33 9.35 22.73
N GLN A 125 -1.31 10.55 22.13
CA GLN A 125 -2.52 11.17 21.59
C GLN A 125 -3.22 10.29 20.57
N LEU A 126 -2.48 9.77 19.58
CA LEU A 126 -3.04 8.95 18.51
C LEU A 126 -3.54 7.61 19.03
N LEU A 127 -2.81 6.95 19.92
CA LEU A 127 -3.22 5.67 20.50
C LEU A 127 -4.48 5.80 21.37
N ASN A 128 -4.59 6.86 22.17
CA ASN A 128 -5.80 7.15 22.95
C ASN A 128 -7.00 7.45 22.03
N GLN A 129 -6.79 8.20 20.96
CA GLN A 129 -7.85 8.47 19.98
C GLN A 129 -8.39 7.16 19.34
N ILE A 130 -7.52 6.19 19.04
CA ILE A 130 -7.95 4.88 18.53
C ILE A 130 -8.85 4.14 19.54
N ILE A 131 -8.50 4.17 20.83
CA ILE A 131 -9.29 3.54 21.89
C ILE A 131 -10.67 4.17 21.97
N GLU A 132 -10.74 5.49 21.91
CA GLU A 132 -12.00 6.25 22.00
C GLU A 132 -12.89 6.05 20.77
N GLN A 133 -12.31 6.01 19.57
CA GLN A 133 -13.06 5.90 18.32
C GLN A 133 -13.46 4.46 17.96
N HIS A 134 -12.77 3.47 18.50
CA HIS A 134 -12.97 2.06 18.17
C HIS A 134 -13.17 1.17 19.41
N PRO A 135 -14.09 1.53 20.33
CA PRO A 135 -14.27 0.81 21.58
C PRO A 135 -14.61 -0.67 21.31
N GLY A 136 -13.96 -1.56 22.05
CA GLY A 136 -14.18 -3.00 21.95
C GLY A 136 -13.54 -3.70 20.73
N ARG A 137 -13.01 -2.96 19.77
CA ARG A 137 -12.34 -3.54 18.60
C ARG A 137 -10.90 -3.97 18.92
N SER A 138 -10.39 -4.91 18.13
CA SER A 138 -9.04 -5.45 18.31
C SER A 138 -7.97 -4.37 18.30
N VAL A 139 -8.10 -3.38 17.41
CA VAL A 139 -7.13 -2.27 17.30
C VAL A 139 -7.08 -1.42 18.57
N ALA A 140 -8.23 -1.17 19.21
CA ALA A 140 -8.29 -0.44 20.50
C ALA A 140 -7.61 -1.22 21.63
N LYS A 141 -7.80 -2.54 21.68
CA LYS A 141 -7.10 -3.41 22.64
C LYS A 141 -5.60 -3.42 22.42
N LEU A 142 -5.14 -3.43 21.16
CA LEU A 142 -3.74 -3.34 20.83
C LEU A 142 -3.14 -2.00 21.25
N ALA A 143 -3.84 -0.90 20.99
CA ALA A 143 -3.43 0.45 21.38
C ALA A 143 -3.31 0.58 22.91
N ASP A 144 -4.31 0.12 23.65
CA ASP A 144 -4.30 0.13 25.12
C ASP A 144 -3.15 -0.72 25.69
N THR A 145 -2.97 -1.91 25.17
CA THR A 145 -1.86 -2.79 25.56
C THR A 145 -0.49 -2.15 25.28
N TYR A 146 -0.35 -1.50 24.13
CA TYR A 146 0.88 -0.83 23.77
C TYR A 146 1.19 0.37 24.68
N LEU A 147 0.20 1.21 24.98
CA LEU A 147 0.33 2.32 25.92
C LEU A 147 0.81 1.85 27.28
N ARG A 148 0.18 0.83 27.83
CA ARG A 148 0.51 0.31 29.16
C ARG A 148 1.88 -0.38 29.24
N ASN A 149 2.25 -1.14 28.23
CA ASN A 149 3.42 -2.00 28.29
C ASN A 149 4.68 -1.39 27.70
N LYS A 150 4.56 -0.50 26.73
CA LYS A 150 5.68 0.07 25.98
C LYS A 150 5.92 1.55 26.28
N MET A 151 4.85 2.28 26.60
CA MET A 151 4.92 3.72 26.81
C MET A 151 4.81 4.13 28.29
N ALA A 152 4.83 3.19 29.22
CA ALA A 152 4.72 3.49 30.65
C ALA A 152 5.78 4.50 31.17
N ASN A 153 6.96 4.53 30.55
CA ASN A 153 8.06 5.44 30.88
C ASN A 153 8.26 6.54 29.82
N CYS A 154 7.31 6.70 28.91
CA CYS A 154 7.36 7.69 27.85
C CYS A 154 6.83 9.01 28.41
N GLU A 155 7.71 9.86 28.88
CA GLU A 155 7.34 11.20 29.34
C GLU A 155 7.11 12.11 28.13
N ALA A 156 5.98 12.81 28.12
CA ALA A 156 5.71 13.86 27.14
C ALA A 156 6.57 15.07 27.53
N GLU A 157 7.55 15.40 26.69
CA GLU A 157 8.26 16.69 26.77
C GLU A 157 7.36 17.86 26.38
#